data_7cd4c8ea966c3cb2accb8f7d35888752
#
_entry.id   7cd4c8ea966c3cb2accb8f7d35888752
#
_cell.length_a   1.000
_cell.length_b   1.000
_cell.length_c   1.000
_cell.angle_alpha   90.00
_cell.angle_beta   90.00
_cell.angle_gamma   90.00
#
_symmetry.space_group_name_H-M   'P 1'
#
loop_
_entity.id
_entity.type
_entity.pdbx_description
1 polymer ?
#
loop_
_entity_poly.entity_id
_entity_poly.type
_entity_poly.pdbx_seq_one_letter_code
_entity_poly.pdbx_strand_id
1 'polypeptide(L)' 'MPYLTPAATHVSAAEQAYYRGDRESAYQLVRAALLCDPQSIDAWLWLSKLDEDVAHQRECFERVLTLDPSNQLAHE' A
#
# COMPACT_ATOMS: atom_id res chain seq x y z
N MET A 1 -22.54 -8.73 4.30
CA MET A 1 -21.47 -8.07 5.04
C MET A 1 -20.17 -8.22 4.28
N PRO A 2 -19.53 -7.12 3.91
CA PRO A 2 -18.27 -7.25 3.19
C PRO A 2 -17.22 -7.85 4.10
N TYR A 3 -16.56 -8.88 3.62
CA TYR A 3 -15.43 -9.45 4.34
C TYR A 3 -14.23 -8.53 4.15
N LEU A 4 -13.70 -8.04 5.25
CA LEU A 4 -12.40 -7.39 5.22
C LEU A 4 -11.36 -8.51 5.15
N THR A 5 -10.59 -8.53 4.06
CA THR A 5 -9.45 -9.44 3.99
C THR A 5 -8.42 -9.00 5.03
N PRO A 6 -7.53 -9.91 5.50
CA PRO A 6 -6.45 -9.51 6.40
C PRO A 6 -5.62 -8.36 5.83
N ALA A 7 -5.39 -8.34 4.51
CA ALA A 7 -4.66 -7.25 3.87
C ALA A 7 -5.42 -5.93 4.01
N ALA A 8 -6.74 -5.93 3.76
CA ALA A 8 -7.54 -4.72 3.88
C ALA A 8 -7.55 -4.19 5.33
N THR A 9 -7.59 -5.08 6.31
CA THR A 9 -7.54 -4.70 7.71
C THR A 9 -6.19 -4.03 8.03
N HIS A 10 -5.10 -4.59 7.55
CA HIS A 10 -3.78 -4.01 7.75
C HIS A 10 -3.63 -2.65 7.07
N VAL A 11 -4.17 -2.52 5.85
CA VAL A 11 -4.14 -1.24 5.12
C VAL A 11 -4.94 -0.17 5.88
N SER A 12 -6.11 -0.53 6.40
CA SER A 12 -6.93 0.40 7.19
C SER A 12 -6.20 0.86 8.44
N ALA A 13 -5.54 -0.07 9.14
CA ALA A 13 -4.75 0.25 10.33
C ALA A 13 -3.55 1.14 9.96
N ALA A 14 -2.93 0.89 8.82
CA ALA A 14 -1.81 1.68 8.32
C ALA A 14 -2.25 3.12 8.04
N GLU A 15 -3.41 3.29 7.43
CA GLU A 15 -3.98 4.60 7.17
C GLU A 15 -4.18 5.38 8.47
N GLN A 16 -4.74 4.75 9.48
CA GLN A 16 -4.94 5.39 10.78
C GLN A 16 -3.62 5.77 11.43
N ALA A 17 -2.62 4.87 11.37
CA ALA A 17 -1.29 5.16 11.91
C ALA A 17 -0.65 6.36 11.18
N TYR A 18 -0.79 6.40 9.86
CA TYR A 18 -0.27 7.49 9.05
C TYR A 18 -0.86 8.84 9.48
N TYR A 19 -2.18 8.90 9.67
CA TYR A 19 -2.84 10.14 10.06
C TYR A 19 -2.53 10.56 11.49
N ARG A 20 -2.07 9.64 12.34
CA ARG A 20 -1.57 9.97 13.66
C ARG A 20 -0.13 10.47 13.65
N GLY A 21 0.51 10.46 12.50
CA GLY A 21 1.91 10.82 12.37
C GLY A 21 2.88 9.68 12.65
N ASP A 22 2.38 8.46 12.78
CA ASP A 22 3.19 7.27 13.07
C ASP A 22 3.51 6.54 11.77
N ARG A 23 4.48 7.07 11.03
CA ARG A 23 4.85 6.53 9.72
C ARG A 23 5.48 5.16 9.82
N GLU A 24 6.24 4.91 10.87
CA GLU A 24 6.92 3.61 11.05
C GLU A 24 5.91 2.49 11.23
N SER A 25 4.91 2.69 12.10
CA SER A 25 3.85 1.70 12.27
C SER A 25 3.04 1.52 10.99
N ALA A 26 2.74 2.62 10.30
CA ALA A 26 2.05 2.55 9.01
C ALA A 26 2.83 1.71 8.01
N TYR A 27 4.14 1.91 7.91
CA TYR A 27 5.01 1.16 7.01
C TYR A 27 4.98 -0.33 7.34
N GLN A 28 5.10 -0.68 8.63
CA GLN A 28 5.07 -2.07 9.06
C GLN A 28 3.72 -2.74 8.73
N LEU A 29 2.63 -2.00 8.93
CA LEU A 29 1.29 -2.52 8.64
C LEU A 29 1.07 -2.73 7.14
N VAL A 30 1.58 -1.81 6.30
CA VAL A 30 1.50 -1.97 4.85
C VAL A 30 2.31 -3.19 4.40
N ARG A 31 3.49 -3.39 4.97
CA ARG A 31 4.29 -4.58 4.65
C ARG A 31 3.57 -5.85 5.06
N ALA A 32 2.92 -5.86 6.23
CA ALA A 32 2.12 -7.00 6.67
C ALA A 32 0.97 -7.26 5.71
N ALA A 33 0.34 -6.21 5.19
CA ALA A 33 -0.72 -6.36 4.20
C ALA A 33 -0.20 -7.04 2.93
N LEU A 34 0.99 -6.68 2.47
CA LEU A 34 1.59 -7.29 1.28
C LEU A 34 1.99 -8.74 1.50
N LEU A 35 2.34 -9.12 2.73
CA LEU A 35 2.60 -10.51 3.07
C LEU A 35 1.31 -11.34 3.02
N CYS A 36 0.18 -10.74 3.40
CA CYS A 36 -1.12 -11.41 3.33
C CYS A 36 -1.67 -11.47 1.91
N ASP A 37 -1.48 -10.39 1.14
CA ASP A 37 -1.96 -10.29 -0.23
C ASP A 37 -0.98 -9.48 -1.07
N PRO A 38 -0.02 -10.14 -1.74
CA PRO A 38 0.95 -9.44 -2.59
C PRO A 38 0.33 -8.70 -3.79
N GLN A 39 -0.94 -8.96 -4.08
CA GLN A 39 -1.66 -8.32 -5.19
C GLN A 39 -2.54 -7.16 -4.72
N SER A 40 -2.42 -6.74 -3.47
CA SER A 40 -3.20 -5.61 -2.95
C SER A 40 -2.69 -4.30 -3.54
N ILE A 41 -3.46 -3.74 -4.45
CA ILE A 41 -3.14 -2.46 -5.08
C ILE A 41 -3.07 -1.34 -4.04
N ASP A 42 -4.02 -1.33 -3.10
CA ASP A 42 -4.03 -0.32 -2.04
C ASP A 42 -2.77 -0.37 -1.20
N ALA A 43 -2.31 -1.58 -0.85
CA ALA A 43 -1.08 -1.74 -0.07
C ALA A 43 0.13 -1.23 -0.85
N TRP A 44 0.23 -1.52 -2.15
CA TRP A 44 1.32 -1.01 -2.97
C TRP A 44 1.29 0.51 -3.08
N LEU A 45 0.12 1.11 -3.22
CA LEU A 45 -0.02 2.56 -3.27
C LEU A 45 0.39 3.20 -1.94
N TRP A 46 -0.02 2.60 -0.82
CA TRP A 46 0.40 3.09 0.49
C TRP A 46 1.90 2.95 0.70
N LEU A 47 2.48 1.84 0.24
CA LEU A 47 3.92 1.63 0.35
C LEU A 47 4.67 2.73 -0.42
N SER A 48 4.21 3.07 -1.63
CA SER A 48 4.83 4.14 -2.40
C SER A 48 4.76 5.49 -1.68
N LYS A 49 3.66 5.74 -0.98
CA LYS A 49 3.45 6.99 -0.25
C LYS A 49 4.34 7.08 1.00
N LEU A 50 4.60 5.94 1.63
CA LEU A 50 5.39 5.90 2.87
C LEU A 50 6.88 5.80 2.62
N ASP A 51 7.29 5.30 1.46
CA ASP A 51 8.69 5.12 1.12
C ASP A 51 9.25 6.42 0.53
N GLU A 52 10.35 6.90 1.10
CA GLU A 52 10.99 8.14 0.63
C GLU A 52 11.97 7.89 -0.52
N ASP A 53 12.31 6.64 -0.80
CA ASP A 53 13.21 6.29 -1.89
C ASP A 53 12.46 6.31 -3.22
N VAL A 54 12.89 7.19 -4.13
CA VAL A 54 12.25 7.36 -5.43
C VAL A 54 12.28 6.06 -6.25
N ALA A 55 13.37 5.29 -6.15
CA ALA A 55 13.47 4.02 -6.86
C ALA A 55 12.42 3.03 -6.35
N HIS A 56 12.22 2.95 -5.04
CA HIS A 56 11.20 2.11 -4.46
C HIS A 56 9.80 2.57 -4.82
N GLN A 57 9.57 3.88 -4.85
CA GLN A 57 8.28 4.43 -5.28
C GLN A 57 7.96 4.01 -6.71
N ARG A 58 8.94 4.07 -7.59
CA ARG A 58 8.78 3.65 -8.98
C ARG A 58 8.43 2.16 -9.07
N GLU A 59 9.13 1.31 -8.31
CA GLU A 59 8.83 -0.11 -8.28
C GLU A 59 7.40 -0.37 -7.82
N CYS A 60 6.93 0.35 -6.81
CA CYS A 60 5.56 0.22 -6.33
C CYS A 60 4.56 0.59 -7.42
N PHE A 61 4.78 1.70 -8.13
CA PHE A 61 3.91 2.11 -9.21
C PHE A 61 3.93 1.12 -10.37
N GLU A 62 5.09 0.58 -10.71
CA GLU A 62 5.19 -0.45 -11.74
C GLU A 62 4.41 -1.70 -11.36
N ARG A 63 4.46 -2.09 -10.09
CA ARG A 63 3.69 -3.22 -9.60
C ARG A 63 2.19 -2.94 -9.68
N VAL A 64 1.76 -1.73 -9.32
CA VAL A 64 0.36 -1.34 -9.43
C VAL A 64 -0.10 -1.40 -10.89
N LEU A 65 0.70 -0.92 -11.82
CA LEU A 65 0.38 -0.96 -13.24
C LEU A 65 0.33 -2.39 -13.79
N THR A 66 1.13 -3.30 -13.24
CA THR A 66 1.07 -4.71 -13.61
C THR A 66 -0.23 -5.34 -13.13
N LEU A 67 -0.70 -4.97 -11.93
CA LEU A 67 -1.92 -5.50 -11.34
C LEU A 67 -3.18 -4.84 -11.91
N ASP A 68 -3.08 -3.56 -12.24
CA ASP A 68 -4.18 -2.78 -12.80
C ASP A 68 -3.63 -1.76 -13.81
N PRO A 69 -3.50 -2.16 -15.09
CA PRO A 69 -2.90 -1.28 -16.11
C PRO A 69 -3.64 0.04 -16.33
N SER A 70 -4.89 0.13 -15.89
CA SER A 70 -5.68 1.35 -16.06
C SER A 70 -5.67 2.26 -14.83
N ASN A 71 -4.85 1.97 -13.82
CA ASN A 71 -4.82 2.76 -12.59
C ASN A 71 -4.21 4.13 -12.84
N GLN A 72 -5.02 5.16 -12.71
CA GLN A 72 -4.60 6.53 -13.01
C GLN A 72 -3.61 7.07 -11.98
N LEU A 73 -3.72 6.66 -10.73
CA LEU A 73 -2.79 7.13 -9.70
C LEU A 73 -1.36 6.68 -10.00
N ALA A 74 -1.20 5.49 -10.55
CA ALA A 74 0.12 4.99 -10.91
C ALA A 74 0.68 5.62 -12.18
N HIS A 75 -0.19 6.17 -13.04
CA HIS A 75 0.22 6.85 -14.26
C HIS A 75 0.65 8.30 -14.02
N GLU A 76 0.25 8.87 -12.92
CA GLU A 76 0.66 10.22 -12.54
C GLU A 76 1.98 10.20 -11.80
#